data_0a07eaaea2512fe35fa945ea0d5f4d26
#
_entry.id   0a07eaaea2512fe35fa945ea0d5f4d26
#
_cell.length_a   1.000
_cell.length_b   1.000
_cell.length_c   1.000
_cell.angle_alpha   90.00
_cell.angle_beta   90.00
_cell.angle_gamma   90.00
#
_symmetry.space_group_name_H-M   'P 1'
#
loop_
_entity.id
_entity.type
_entity.pdbx_description
1 polymer ?
#
loop_
_entity_poly.entity_id
_entity_poly.type
_entity_poly.pdbx_seq_one_letter_code
_entity_poly.pdbx_strand_id
1 'polypeptide(L)'
;MNITIHRGANQIGGCITEISSDNCKLLIDFGSNLPGNQKAELTEKQICDIAGSADAVFYTHYHGDHVGLHHLIPASIKQYIGAGAKDIMLCKYDALNQHGDYGKEIEMV
;
A
#
# COMPACT_ATOMS: atom_id res chain seq x y z
N MET A 1 -10.65 12.12 15.10
CA MET A 1 -10.14 11.49 13.85
C MET A 1 -9.02 12.34 13.29
N ASN A 2 -7.93 11.72 12.92
CA ASN A 2 -6.76 12.39 12.35
C ASN A 2 -6.42 11.78 10.99
N ILE A 3 -5.90 12.60 10.09
CA ILE A 3 -5.38 12.15 8.80
C ILE A 3 -3.92 12.55 8.74
N THR A 4 -3.03 11.59 8.48
CA THR A 4 -1.60 11.80 8.33
C THR A 4 -1.17 11.34 6.94
N ILE A 5 -0.60 12.23 6.17
CA ILE A 5 -0.02 11.86 4.87
C ILE A 5 1.47 11.62 5.09
N HIS A 6 1.85 10.35 5.18
CA HIS A 6 3.24 9.96 5.38
C HIS A 6 4.10 10.21 4.15
N ARG A 7 3.51 10.01 2.96
CA ARG A 7 4.14 10.28 1.68
C ARG A 7 3.06 10.52 0.61
N GLY A 8 3.37 11.34 -0.39
CA GLY A 8 2.47 11.63 -1.51
C GLY A 8 1.89 13.04 -1.52
N ALA A 9 2.06 13.83 -0.45
CA ALA A 9 1.52 15.20 -0.39
C ALA A 9 2.19 16.17 -1.36
N ASN A 10 3.50 16.01 -1.57
CA ASN A 10 4.31 16.94 -2.37
C ASN A 10 4.99 16.23 -3.56
N GLN A 11 4.45 15.12 -4.00
CA GLN A 11 4.96 14.34 -5.12
C GLN A 11 3.81 13.60 -5.81
N ILE A 12 4.06 13.10 -7.01
CA ILE A 12 3.11 12.22 -7.72
C ILE A 12 3.41 10.79 -7.31
N GLY A 13 2.41 10.07 -6.83
CA GLY A 13 2.53 8.66 -6.45
C GLY A 13 3.31 8.43 -5.17
N GLY A 14 3.59 7.17 -4.89
CA GLY A 14 4.22 6.74 -3.65
C GLY A 14 3.34 6.98 -2.43
N CYS A 15 2.03 6.92 -2.61
CA CYS A 15 1.04 7.35 -1.61
C CYS A 15 1.00 6.43 -0.40
N ILE A 16 1.07 7.03 0.79
CA ILE A 16 0.85 6.38 2.08
C ILE A 16 0.07 7.37 2.95
N THR A 17 -1.21 7.10 3.14
CA THR A 17 -2.09 7.95 3.94
C THR A 17 -2.66 7.16 5.11
N GLU A 18 -2.62 7.73 6.29
CA GLU A 18 -3.15 7.15 7.52
C GLU A 18 -4.41 7.91 7.97
N ILE A 19 -5.44 7.16 8.29
CA ILE A 19 -6.63 7.68 8.97
C ILE A 19 -6.70 7.01 10.32
N SER A 20 -6.68 7.78 11.39
CA SER A 20 -6.68 7.24 12.75
C SER A 20 -7.72 7.88 13.64
N SER A 21 -8.23 7.09 14.56
CA SER A 21 -9.04 7.50 15.71
C SER A 21 -8.42 6.92 16.97
N ASP A 22 -9.05 7.09 18.12
CA ASP A 22 -8.52 6.59 19.40
C ASP A 22 -8.30 5.08 19.41
N ASN A 23 -9.11 4.32 18.64
CA ASN A 23 -9.15 2.86 18.69
C ASN A 23 -8.89 2.16 17.35
N CYS A 24 -8.62 2.92 16.28
CA CYS A 24 -8.47 2.33 14.95
C CYS A 24 -7.51 3.14 14.09
N LYS A 25 -6.68 2.45 13.34
CA LYS A 25 -5.73 3.03 12.41
C LYS A 25 -5.81 2.30 11.08
N LEU A 26 -6.18 3.02 10.04
CA LEU A 26 -6.28 2.50 8.68
C LEU A 26 -5.24 3.15 7.78
N LEU A 27 -4.68 2.37 6.87
CA LEU A 27 -3.89 2.91 5.77
C LEU A 27 -4.73 2.91 4.50
N ILE A 28 -4.65 4.01 3.77
CA ILE A 28 -5.19 4.14 2.42
C ILE A 28 -3.99 4.27 1.50
N ASP A 29 -3.80 3.28 0.67
CA ASP A 29 -2.65 3.04 -0.18
C ASP A 29 -1.34 2.81 0.60
N PHE A 30 -0.49 2.00 0.04
CA PHE A 30 0.85 1.71 0.54
C PHE A 30 1.75 1.48 -0.67
N GLY A 31 2.09 2.58 -1.33
CA GLY A 31 2.66 2.59 -2.67
C GLY A 31 4.18 2.66 -2.71
N SER A 32 4.74 2.12 -3.78
CA SER A 32 6.15 2.32 -4.12
C SER A 32 6.38 3.73 -4.64
N ASN A 33 7.55 4.28 -4.38
CA ASN A 33 7.95 5.55 -4.96
C ASN A 33 8.12 5.43 -6.48
N LEU A 34 7.73 6.46 -7.21
CA LEU A 34 8.02 6.55 -8.64
C LEU A 34 9.49 6.95 -8.86
N PRO A 35 10.11 6.53 -9.98
CA PRO A 35 11.45 6.98 -10.34
C PRO A 35 11.56 8.50 -10.33
N GLY A 36 12.60 9.04 -9.71
CA GLY A 36 12.82 10.49 -9.61
C GLY A 36 12.26 11.15 -8.36
N ASN A 37 11.42 10.50 -7.58
CA ASN A 37 10.86 11.03 -6.33
C ASN A 37 11.73 10.66 -5.11
N GLN A 38 13.02 10.98 -5.15
CA GLN A 38 13.96 10.50 -4.15
C GLN A 38 14.25 11.45 -3.00
N LYS A 39 13.77 12.69 -3.06
CA LYS A 39 14.16 13.73 -2.10
C LYS A 39 13.49 13.65 -0.73
N ALA A 40 12.37 12.97 -0.62
CA ALA A 40 11.59 12.83 0.62
C ALA A 40 11.39 11.37 0.99
N GLU A 41 12.41 10.55 0.75
CA GLU A 41 12.31 9.11 0.94
C GLU A 41 12.19 8.75 2.41
N LEU A 42 11.17 7.96 2.72
CA LEU A 42 11.08 7.30 4.01
C LEU A 42 12.13 6.20 4.08
N THR A 43 12.74 6.01 5.25
CA THR A 43 13.64 4.88 5.45
C THR A 43 12.84 3.57 5.47
N GLU A 44 13.49 2.45 5.17
CA GLU A 44 12.85 1.13 5.25
C GLU A 44 12.24 0.88 6.63
N LYS A 45 12.96 1.29 7.69
CA LYS A 45 12.45 1.20 9.07
C LYS A 45 11.18 2.00 9.27
N GLN A 46 11.13 3.23 8.78
CA GLN A 46 9.93 4.07 8.87
C GLN A 46 8.75 3.44 8.12
N ILE A 47 8.97 2.90 6.92
CA ILE A 47 7.95 2.21 6.14
C ILE A 47 7.42 0.99 6.91
N CYS A 48 8.30 0.17 7.47
CA CYS A 48 7.91 -1.00 8.26
C CYS A 48 7.18 -0.62 9.54
N ASP A 49 7.57 0.46 10.21
CA ASP A 49 6.90 0.94 11.42
C ASP A 49 5.47 1.42 11.08
N ILE A 50 5.28 2.13 9.98
CA ILE A 50 3.95 2.55 9.50
C ILE A 50 3.10 1.32 9.18
N ALA A 51 3.63 0.37 8.44
CA ALA A 51 2.95 -0.87 8.08
C ALA A 51 2.50 -1.64 9.33
N GLY A 52 3.39 -1.81 10.30
CA GLY A 52 3.11 -2.58 11.51
C GLY A 52 2.14 -1.93 12.48
N SER A 53 1.85 -0.64 12.33
CA SER A 53 0.97 0.11 13.22
C SER A 53 -0.50 0.09 12.80
N ALA A 54 -0.82 -0.40 11.59
CA ALA A 54 -2.17 -0.34 11.04
C ALA A 54 -3.03 -1.53 11.50
N ASP A 55 -4.34 -1.30 11.57
CA ASP A 55 -5.33 -2.36 11.79
C ASP A 55 -5.79 -2.97 10.47
N ALA A 56 -5.83 -2.18 9.40
CA ALA A 56 -6.13 -2.65 8.05
C ALA A 56 -5.57 -1.70 6.99
N VAL A 57 -5.44 -2.19 5.77
CA VAL A 57 -4.98 -1.42 4.61
C VAL A 57 -6.01 -1.54 3.49
N PHE A 58 -6.36 -0.41 2.87
CA PHE A 58 -7.27 -0.35 1.73
C PHE A 58 -6.56 0.29 0.55
N TYR A 59 -6.61 -0.34 -0.61
CA TYR A 59 -5.98 0.16 -1.82
C TYR A 59 -7.02 0.77 -2.76
N THR A 60 -6.73 1.98 -3.24
CA THR A 60 -7.62 2.68 -4.17
C THR A 60 -7.62 2.04 -5.55
N HIS A 61 -6.46 1.56 -6.01
CA HIS A 61 -6.32 0.88 -7.30
C HIS A 61 -4.98 0.11 -7.38
N TYR A 62 -4.72 -0.52 -8.52
CA TYR A 62 -3.66 -1.50 -8.70
C TYR A 62 -2.30 -0.94 -9.16
N HIS A 63 -2.16 0.37 -9.36
CA HIS A 63 -0.87 0.94 -9.76
C HIS A 63 0.19 0.79 -8.66
N GLY A 64 1.44 0.56 -9.05
CA GLY A 64 2.52 0.29 -8.10
C GLY A 64 2.79 1.42 -7.12
N ASP A 65 2.58 2.66 -7.53
CA ASP A 65 2.72 3.83 -6.67
C ASP A 65 1.59 3.97 -5.63
N HIS A 66 0.63 3.04 -5.62
CA HIS A 66 -0.46 2.93 -4.65
C HIS A 66 -0.49 1.60 -3.91
N VAL A 67 -0.07 0.50 -4.55
CA VAL A 67 -0.13 -0.85 -3.95
C VAL A 67 1.23 -1.54 -3.84
N GLY A 68 2.25 -0.97 -4.42
CA GLY A 68 3.53 -1.67 -4.66
C GLY A 68 4.29 -2.14 -3.42
N LEU A 69 4.03 -1.60 -2.24
CA LEU A 69 4.66 -2.03 -0.99
C LEU A 69 3.80 -3.01 -0.17
N HIS A 70 2.73 -3.56 -0.77
CA HIS A 70 1.82 -4.49 -0.08
C HIS A 70 2.54 -5.66 0.60
N HIS A 71 3.65 -6.12 0.03
CA HIS A 71 4.45 -7.24 0.55
C HIS A 71 5.15 -6.92 1.88
N LEU A 72 5.26 -5.65 2.26
CA LEU A 72 5.83 -5.22 3.53
C LEU A 72 4.79 -5.18 4.66
N ILE A 73 3.51 -5.32 4.34
CA ILE A 73 2.45 -5.37 5.35
C ILE A 73 2.51 -6.72 6.08
N PRO A 74 2.58 -6.74 7.43
CA PRO A 74 2.57 -7.98 8.18
C PRO A 74 1.34 -8.85 7.87
N ALA A 75 1.52 -10.17 7.84
CA ALA A 75 0.45 -11.12 7.50
C ALA A 75 -0.77 -11.06 8.44
N SER A 76 -0.58 -10.56 9.66
CA SER A 76 -1.66 -10.37 10.63
C SER A 76 -2.59 -9.20 10.30
N ILE A 77 -2.19 -8.31 9.39
CA ILE A 77 -2.94 -7.12 9.02
C ILE A 77 -3.67 -7.38 7.70
N LYS A 78 -4.98 -7.19 7.71
CA LYS A 78 -5.81 -7.41 6.52
C LYS A 78 -5.61 -6.30 5.50
N GLN A 79 -5.56 -6.69 4.24
CA GLN A 79 -5.41 -5.81 3.09
C GLN A 79 -6.57 -6.00 2.13
N TYR A 80 -7.11 -4.91 1.59
CA TYR A 80 -8.31 -4.95 0.75
C TYR A 80 -8.15 -4.09 -0.50
N ILE A 81 -8.69 -4.60 -1.62
CA ILE A 81 -8.75 -3.88 -2.90
C ILE A 81 -10.04 -4.25 -3.63
N GLY A 82 -10.55 -3.39 -4.48
CA GLY A 82 -11.72 -3.69 -5.30
C GLY A 82 -11.50 -4.89 -6.22
N ALA A 83 -12.53 -5.72 -6.40
CA ALA A 83 -12.44 -6.99 -7.13
C ALA A 83 -11.85 -6.82 -8.54
N GLY A 84 -12.38 -5.89 -9.34
CA GLY A 84 -11.87 -5.63 -10.69
C GLY A 84 -10.41 -5.17 -10.70
N ALA A 85 -10.03 -4.35 -9.72
CA ALA A 85 -8.65 -3.89 -9.59
C ALA A 85 -7.72 -5.05 -9.23
N LYS A 86 -8.17 -5.98 -8.40
CA LYS A 86 -7.38 -7.18 -8.07
C LYS A 86 -7.15 -8.07 -9.29
N ASP A 87 -8.18 -8.30 -10.09
CA ASP A 87 -8.05 -9.13 -11.30
C ASP A 87 -7.00 -8.56 -12.25
N ILE A 88 -7.02 -7.25 -12.48
CA ILE A 88 -6.02 -6.57 -13.32
C ILE A 88 -4.63 -6.66 -12.69
N MET A 89 -4.52 -6.45 -11.38
CA MET A 89 -3.27 -6.54 -10.65
C MET A 89 -2.62 -7.93 -10.77
N LEU A 90 -3.41 -8.99 -10.62
CA LEU A 90 -2.92 -10.36 -10.76
C LEU A 90 -2.46 -10.66 -12.18
N CYS A 91 -3.20 -10.20 -13.21
CA CYS A 91 -2.78 -10.31 -14.59
C CYS A 91 -1.45 -9.59 -14.86
N LYS A 92 -1.28 -8.39 -14.29
CA LYS A 92 -0.03 -7.63 -14.39
C LYS A 92 1.14 -8.37 -13.76
N TYR A 93 0.97 -8.91 -12.57
CA TYR A 93 2.04 -9.63 -11.89
C TYR A 93 2.41 -10.93 -12.61
N ASP A 94 1.45 -11.63 -13.16
CA ASP A 94 1.68 -12.80 -14.01
C ASP A 94 2.50 -12.42 -15.25
N ALA A 95 2.12 -11.35 -15.93
CA ALA A 95 2.83 -10.85 -17.12
C ALA A 95 4.27 -10.41 -16.82
N LEU A 96 4.54 -9.95 -15.58
CA LEU A 96 5.89 -9.56 -15.13
C LEU A 96 6.68 -10.73 -14.54
N ASN A 97 6.21 -11.98 -14.70
CA ASN A 97 6.82 -13.19 -14.16
C ASN A 97 6.99 -13.17 -12.62
N GLN A 98 6.09 -12.50 -11.92
CA GLN A 98 6.03 -12.62 -10.47
C GLN A 98 5.45 -13.98 -10.08
N HIS A 99 5.81 -14.49 -8.90
CA HIS A 99 5.28 -15.75 -8.42
C HIS A 99 3.76 -15.71 -8.28
N GLY A 100 3.11 -16.85 -8.55
CA GLY A 100 1.66 -16.97 -8.57
C GLY A 100 0.94 -16.57 -7.30
N ASP A 101 1.65 -16.47 -6.16
CA ASP A 101 1.09 -16.03 -4.87
C ASP A 101 1.29 -14.53 -4.60
N TYR A 102 2.02 -13.83 -5.47
CA TYR A 102 2.28 -12.41 -5.29
C TYR A 102 0.99 -11.59 -5.40
N GLY A 103 0.68 -10.84 -4.36
CA GLY A 103 -0.54 -10.03 -4.28
C GLY A 103 -1.80 -10.79 -3.84
N LYS A 104 -1.73 -12.10 -3.65
CA LYS A 104 -2.90 -12.91 -3.21
C LYS A 104 -3.32 -12.62 -1.77
N GLU A 105 -2.43 -12.10 -0.95
CA GLU A 105 -2.72 -11.69 0.43
C GLU A 105 -3.74 -10.55 0.50
N ILE A 106 -3.97 -9.82 -0.59
CA ILE A 106 -4.92 -8.71 -0.66
C ILE A 106 -6.30 -9.27 -0.95
N GLU A 107 -7.26 -9.03 -0.07
CA GLU A 107 -8.63 -9.52 -0.21
C GLU A 107 -9.45 -8.63 -1.15
N MET A 108 -10.37 -9.23 -1.91
CA MET A 108 -11.31 -8.48 -2.75
C MET A 108 -12.46 -7.93 -1.93
N VAL A 109 -12.85 -6.71 -2.22
CA VAL A 109 -14.09 -6.10 -1.70
C VAL A 109 -15.03 -5.72 -2.81
#